data_ec76b9e8687ae183030cad5add25753b
#
_entry.id   ec76b9e8687ae183030cad5add25753b
#
_cell.length_a   1.000
_cell.length_b   1.000
_cell.length_c   1.000
_cell.angle_alpha   90.00
_cell.angle_beta   90.00
_cell.angle_gamma   90.00
#
_symmetry.space_group_name_H-M   'P 1'
#
loop_
_entity.id
_entity.type
_entity.pdbx_description
1 polymer ?
#
loop_
_entity_poly.entity_id
_entity_poly.type
_entity_poly.pdbx_seq_one_letter_code
_entity_poly.pdbx_strand_id
1 'polypeptide(L)'
;PSVYYGSEYGVQGRHENNSDDGLRPCLDLADLQRSGNLDLYRHLVKLGRIYKAYPALRTGSYETVIVRNRQLLFRKDWDGTTVYVALNLEDCCSDMQFGTHLPALVDVISGQPIDVNNGNVNVHMQPFSSMILVADDIVNHADAPETVPVTAEPEKPVEAGDRYQQEDGSVWKVVSLASHVETQEELVIYQDEASGKVWAMPKSIFIDRKKTLL
;
A
#
# COMPACT_ATOMS: atom_id res chain seq x y z
N PRO A 1 12.79 -2.86 12.83
CA PRO A 1 12.97 -2.77 11.39
C PRO A 1 13.21 -1.32 10.97
N SER A 2 13.93 -1.15 9.87
CA SER A 2 14.25 0.16 9.30
C SER A 2 13.77 0.17 7.85
N VAL A 3 13.04 1.22 7.48
CA VAL A 3 12.58 1.45 6.11
C VAL A 3 13.32 2.68 5.58
N TYR A 4 14.01 2.53 4.45
CA TYR A 4 14.68 3.65 3.82
C TYR A 4 13.64 4.56 3.16
N TYR A 5 13.82 5.88 3.27
CA TYR A 5 12.85 6.86 2.80
C TYR A 5 12.55 6.70 1.30
N GLY A 6 11.28 6.75 0.96
CA GLY A 6 10.79 6.52 -0.40
C GLY A 6 10.53 5.04 -0.74
N SER A 7 11.11 4.07 0.02
CA SER A 7 10.85 2.65 -0.21
C SER A 7 9.38 2.29 0.01
N GLU A 8 8.70 2.99 0.92
CA GLU A 8 7.28 2.83 1.20
C GLU A 8 6.38 3.19 0.02
N TYR A 9 6.89 3.98 -0.91
CA TYR A 9 6.22 4.34 -2.18
C TYR A 9 6.82 3.62 -3.39
N GLY A 10 7.79 2.72 -3.18
CA GLY A 10 8.46 2.01 -4.27
C GLY A 10 9.38 2.88 -5.12
N VAL A 11 9.90 3.97 -4.54
CA VAL A 11 10.86 4.84 -5.24
C VAL A 11 12.09 4.05 -5.63
N GLN A 12 12.44 4.13 -6.91
CA GLN A 12 13.62 3.47 -7.44
C GLN A 12 14.82 4.40 -7.39
N GLY A 13 15.96 3.87 -6.97
CA GLY A 13 17.25 4.52 -7.04
C GLY A 13 18.24 3.70 -7.85
N ARG A 14 19.23 4.37 -8.45
CA ARG A 14 20.27 3.72 -9.21
C ARG A 14 21.63 4.27 -8.81
N HIS A 15 22.58 3.39 -8.51
CA HIS A 15 23.97 3.78 -8.30
C HIS A 15 24.60 4.14 -9.66
N GLU A 16 25.13 5.33 -9.79
CA GLU A 16 25.74 5.83 -11.02
C GLU A 16 27.16 6.32 -10.77
N ASN A 17 28.10 5.90 -11.64
CA ASN A 17 29.45 6.45 -11.79
C ASN A 17 30.17 6.88 -10.49
N ASN A 18 30.23 6.03 -9.49
CA ASN A 18 30.83 6.29 -8.16
C ASN A 18 30.12 7.39 -7.35
N SER A 19 28.87 7.72 -7.65
CA SER A 19 28.04 8.63 -6.86
C SER A 19 26.81 7.87 -6.30
N ASP A 20 26.49 8.15 -5.05
CA ASP A 20 25.28 7.70 -4.39
C ASP A 20 24.10 8.68 -4.60
N ASP A 21 24.26 9.73 -5.38
CA ASP A 21 23.23 10.76 -5.55
C ASP A 21 21.96 10.17 -6.14
N GLY A 22 22.09 9.24 -7.11
CA GLY A 22 20.95 8.52 -7.68
C GLY A 22 20.21 7.58 -6.71
N LEU A 23 20.83 7.25 -5.55
CA LEU A 23 20.22 6.48 -4.47
C LEU A 23 19.51 7.36 -3.43
N ARG A 24 19.72 8.69 -3.50
CA ARG A 24 19.20 9.67 -2.55
C ARG A 24 18.42 10.77 -3.25
N PRO A 25 17.35 10.42 -4.00
CA PRO A 25 16.58 11.43 -4.72
C PRO A 25 15.95 12.43 -3.74
N CYS A 26 15.82 13.67 -4.18
CA CYS A 26 15.00 14.64 -3.48
C CYS A 26 13.53 14.23 -3.69
N LEU A 27 12.82 13.94 -2.59
CA LEU A 27 11.44 13.44 -2.64
C LEU A 27 10.48 14.57 -2.26
N ASP A 28 9.43 14.73 -3.05
CA ASP A 28 8.25 15.52 -2.70
C ASP A 28 7.16 14.58 -2.22
N LEU A 29 6.70 14.73 -0.97
CA LEU A 29 5.70 13.86 -0.38
C LEU A 29 4.36 13.97 -1.10
N ALA A 30 3.98 15.15 -1.57
CA ALA A 30 2.73 15.33 -2.30
C ALA A 30 2.78 14.62 -3.66
N ASP A 31 3.93 14.61 -4.34
CA ASP A 31 4.12 13.85 -5.57
C ASP A 31 4.06 12.35 -5.32
N LEU A 32 4.70 11.86 -4.27
CA LEU A 32 4.66 10.45 -3.90
C LEU A 32 3.26 9.96 -3.53
N GLN A 33 2.46 10.80 -2.88
CA GLN A 33 1.06 10.50 -2.57
C GLN A 33 0.17 10.44 -3.83
N ARG A 34 0.56 11.10 -4.91
CA ARG A 34 -0.16 11.08 -6.19
C ARG A 34 0.29 9.96 -7.12
N SER A 35 1.59 9.76 -7.25
CA SER A 35 2.20 8.91 -8.28
C SER A 35 2.95 7.69 -7.75
N GLY A 36 3.16 7.59 -6.44
CA GLY A 36 3.87 6.48 -5.81
C GLY A 36 3.03 5.21 -5.76
N ASN A 37 3.66 4.10 -5.37
CA ASN A 37 2.97 2.84 -5.14
C ASN A 37 2.16 2.88 -3.84
N LEU A 38 0.92 3.37 -3.92
CA LEU A 38 0.05 3.52 -2.75
C LEU A 38 -0.38 2.18 -2.14
N ASP A 39 -0.42 1.11 -2.90
CA ASP A 39 -0.76 -0.22 -2.36
C ASP A 39 0.37 -0.75 -1.50
N LEU A 40 1.62 -0.56 -1.91
CA LEU A 40 2.79 -0.84 -1.09
C LEU A 40 2.78 0.00 0.19
N TYR A 41 2.52 1.29 0.08
CA TYR A 41 2.42 2.20 1.23
C TYR A 41 1.35 1.72 2.22
N ARG A 42 0.12 1.45 1.76
CA ARG A 42 -0.98 0.96 2.60
C ARG A 42 -0.64 -0.38 3.25
N HIS A 43 0.01 -1.27 2.52
CA HIS A 43 0.44 -2.56 3.06
C HIS A 43 1.47 -2.37 4.19
N LEU A 44 2.47 -1.52 4.01
CA LEU A 44 3.46 -1.21 5.04
C LEU A 44 2.83 -0.52 6.26
N VAL A 45 1.87 0.39 6.06
CA VAL A 45 1.11 0.99 7.17
C VAL A 45 0.35 -0.08 7.95
N LYS A 46 -0.30 -1.03 7.26
CA LYS A 46 -1.00 -2.16 7.89
C LYS A 46 -0.05 -3.03 8.70
N LEU A 47 1.08 -3.42 8.12
CA LEU A 47 2.10 -4.20 8.83
C LEU A 47 2.65 -3.44 10.05
N GLY A 48 2.88 -2.13 9.94
CA GLY A 48 3.30 -1.28 11.05
C GLY A 48 2.28 -1.24 12.21
N ARG A 49 0.99 -1.19 11.89
CA ARG A 49 -0.10 -1.28 12.89
C ARG A 49 -0.12 -2.64 13.56
N ILE A 50 -0.07 -3.73 12.79
CA ILE A 50 0.00 -5.10 13.32
C ILE A 50 1.23 -5.25 14.23
N TYR A 51 2.41 -4.80 13.79
CA TYR A 51 3.64 -4.84 14.58
C TYR A 51 3.51 -4.07 15.90
N LYS A 52 2.78 -2.96 15.89
CA LYS A 52 2.52 -2.14 17.09
C LYS A 52 1.49 -2.78 18.02
N ALA A 53 0.45 -3.41 17.46
CA ALA A 53 -0.65 -4.03 18.20
C ALA A 53 -0.23 -5.31 18.93
N TYR A 54 0.71 -6.08 18.36
CA TYR A 54 1.17 -7.36 18.94
C TYR A 54 2.59 -7.27 19.49
N PRO A 55 2.78 -7.04 20.81
CA PRO A 55 4.12 -6.93 21.43
C PRO A 55 5.00 -8.17 21.18
N ALA A 56 4.41 -9.36 21.03
CA ALA A 56 5.15 -10.58 20.70
C ALA A 56 6.01 -10.42 19.44
N LEU A 57 5.56 -9.66 18.43
CA LEU A 57 6.34 -9.40 17.23
C LEU A 57 7.62 -8.60 17.50
N ARG A 58 7.62 -7.74 18.54
CA ARG A 58 8.78 -6.90 18.92
C ARG A 58 9.71 -7.57 19.91
N THR A 59 9.16 -8.06 21.00
CA THR A 59 9.90 -8.48 22.19
C THR A 59 9.81 -9.97 22.45
N GLY A 60 8.94 -10.69 21.71
CA GLY A 60 8.74 -12.13 21.91
C GLY A 60 9.99 -12.96 21.61
N SER A 61 10.05 -14.15 22.17
CA SER A 61 11.00 -15.18 21.79
C SER A 61 10.89 -15.48 20.29
N TYR A 62 11.86 -16.15 19.74
CA TYR A 62 11.82 -16.56 18.35
C TYR A 62 12.07 -18.07 18.26
N GLU A 63 11.15 -18.77 17.59
CA GLU A 63 11.31 -20.18 17.29
C GLU A 63 10.96 -20.45 15.84
N THR A 64 11.84 -21.11 15.12
CA THR A 64 11.59 -21.55 13.76
C THR A 64 10.77 -22.82 13.77
N VAL A 65 9.61 -22.81 13.09
CA VAL A 65 8.68 -23.94 13.01
C VAL A 65 8.89 -24.73 11.70
N ILE A 66 8.98 -23.99 10.57
CA ILE A 66 9.25 -24.59 9.25
C ILE A 66 10.31 -23.73 8.54
N VAL A 67 11.33 -24.42 7.98
CA VAL A 67 12.28 -23.84 7.03
C VAL A 67 12.32 -24.73 5.81
N ARG A 68 12.01 -24.15 4.65
CA ARG A 68 12.18 -24.77 3.34
C ARG A 68 12.85 -23.77 2.41
N ASN A 69 13.21 -24.21 1.20
CA ASN A 69 13.68 -23.26 0.19
C ASN A 69 12.59 -22.20 -0.06
N ARG A 70 12.94 -20.92 0.11
CA ARG A 70 12.04 -19.76 -0.08
C ARG A 70 10.74 -19.77 0.75
N GLN A 71 10.68 -20.58 1.81
CA GLN A 71 9.53 -20.68 2.70
C GLN A 71 9.98 -20.70 4.16
N LEU A 72 9.28 -19.92 4.99
CA LEU A 72 9.60 -19.82 6.41
C LEU A 72 8.29 -19.71 7.21
N LEU A 73 8.20 -20.48 8.27
CA LEU A 73 7.22 -20.29 9.33
C LEU A 73 7.96 -20.23 10.66
N PHE A 74 7.74 -19.16 11.39
CA PHE A 74 8.28 -19.00 12.74
C PHE A 74 7.18 -18.55 13.70
N ARG A 75 7.39 -18.77 14.98
CA ARG A 75 6.53 -18.25 16.04
C ARG A 75 7.29 -17.31 16.94
N LYS A 76 6.56 -16.45 17.59
CA LYS A 76 7.04 -15.58 18.66
C LYS A 76 6.06 -15.63 19.84
N ASP A 77 6.61 -15.80 21.03
CA ASP A 77 5.82 -15.89 22.26
C ASP A 77 6.21 -14.75 23.21
N TRP A 78 5.21 -14.06 23.73
CA TRP A 78 5.38 -12.98 24.70
C TRP A 78 4.15 -12.87 25.60
N ASP A 79 4.34 -12.92 26.91
CA ASP A 79 3.29 -12.69 27.92
C ASP A 79 1.99 -13.47 27.63
N GLY A 80 2.12 -14.76 27.38
CA GLY A 80 0.99 -15.64 27.05
C GLY A 80 0.43 -15.49 25.62
N THR A 81 0.95 -14.55 24.84
CA THR A 81 0.52 -14.35 23.45
C THR A 81 1.49 -15.05 22.49
N THR A 82 0.95 -15.90 21.64
CA THR A 82 1.68 -16.56 20.55
C THR A 82 1.29 -15.94 19.21
N VAL A 83 2.28 -15.58 18.39
CA VAL A 83 2.10 -15.12 17.01
C VAL A 83 2.90 -16.02 16.08
N TYR A 84 2.26 -16.51 15.02
CA TYR A 84 2.92 -17.22 13.93
C TYR A 84 3.07 -16.28 12.72
N VAL A 85 4.21 -16.35 12.06
CA VAL A 85 4.46 -15.64 10.80
C VAL A 85 4.85 -16.64 9.74
N ALA A 86 4.04 -16.74 8.69
CA ALA A 86 4.28 -17.61 7.55
C ALA A 86 4.63 -16.78 6.32
N LEU A 87 5.67 -17.19 5.60
CA LEU A 87 6.18 -16.54 4.40
C LEU A 87 6.31 -17.57 3.27
N ASN A 88 5.75 -17.28 2.11
CA ASN A 88 5.95 -18.03 0.87
C ASN A 88 6.55 -17.09 -0.18
N LEU A 89 7.81 -17.28 -0.51
CA LEU A 89 8.53 -16.53 -1.55
C LEU A 89 8.69 -17.33 -2.84
N GLU A 90 7.97 -18.45 -2.98
CA GLU A 90 7.87 -19.20 -4.22
C GLU A 90 6.86 -18.55 -5.16
N ASP A 91 7.00 -18.82 -6.45
CA ASP A 91 6.08 -18.41 -7.51
C ASP A 91 4.86 -19.34 -7.68
N CYS A 92 4.71 -20.31 -6.78
CA CYS A 92 3.61 -21.26 -6.72
C CYS A 92 2.98 -21.30 -5.33
N CYS A 93 1.75 -21.83 -5.25
CA CYS A 93 1.06 -22.10 -3.99
C CYS A 93 1.80 -23.16 -3.19
N SER A 94 1.72 -23.07 -1.87
CA SER A 94 2.33 -24.01 -0.94
C SER A 94 1.48 -24.23 0.30
N ASP A 95 1.45 -25.46 0.79
CA ASP A 95 0.82 -25.80 2.05
C ASP A 95 1.86 -25.89 3.17
N MET A 96 1.55 -25.25 4.30
CA MET A 96 2.34 -25.34 5.52
C MET A 96 1.50 -25.96 6.64
N GLN A 97 1.99 -27.08 7.17
CA GLN A 97 1.35 -27.79 8.26
C GLN A 97 2.19 -27.69 9.53
N PHE A 98 1.56 -27.33 10.64
CA PHE A 98 2.23 -27.19 11.94
C PHE A 98 1.27 -27.46 13.10
N GLY A 99 1.83 -27.74 14.28
CA GLY A 99 1.07 -27.88 15.52
C GLY A 99 0.92 -26.57 16.26
N THR A 100 -0.23 -26.39 16.92
CA THR A 100 -0.48 -25.26 17.81
C THR A 100 -1.27 -25.71 19.05
N HIS A 101 -1.10 -25.00 20.16
CA HIS A 101 -1.92 -25.16 21.38
C HIS A 101 -3.13 -24.21 21.39
N LEU A 102 -3.21 -23.29 20.42
CA LEU A 102 -4.30 -22.33 20.31
C LEU A 102 -5.55 -22.99 19.72
N PRO A 103 -6.74 -22.69 20.24
CA PRO A 103 -7.98 -23.33 19.80
C PRO A 103 -8.45 -22.85 18.43
N ALA A 104 -8.16 -21.63 18.07
CA ALA A 104 -8.52 -21.00 16.79
C ALA A 104 -7.49 -19.92 16.43
N LEU A 105 -7.31 -19.67 15.14
CA LEU A 105 -6.38 -18.67 14.62
C LEU A 105 -7.07 -17.75 13.63
N VAL A 106 -6.57 -16.52 13.52
CA VAL A 106 -6.96 -15.55 12.50
C VAL A 106 -5.71 -14.99 11.84
N ASP A 107 -5.70 -14.88 10.51
CA ASP A 107 -4.70 -14.10 9.80
C ASP A 107 -5.05 -12.61 9.90
N VAL A 108 -4.29 -11.85 10.67
CA VAL A 108 -4.54 -10.41 10.88
C VAL A 108 -4.20 -9.54 9.66
N ILE A 109 -3.54 -10.10 8.65
CA ILE A 109 -3.33 -9.41 7.37
C ILE A 109 -4.61 -9.43 6.54
N SER A 110 -5.27 -10.57 6.42
CA SER A 110 -6.48 -10.73 5.60
C SER A 110 -7.78 -10.63 6.41
N GLY A 111 -7.72 -10.84 7.72
CA GLY A 111 -8.89 -10.99 8.59
C GLY A 111 -9.57 -12.34 8.48
N GLN A 112 -8.99 -13.31 7.78
CA GLN A 112 -9.60 -14.62 7.57
C GLN A 112 -9.33 -15.57 8.74
N PRO A 113 -10.35 -16.29 9.22
CA PRO A 113 -10.17 -17.34 10.20
C PRO A 113 -9.38 -18.52 9.60
N ILE A 114 -8.59 -19.17 10.44
CA ILE A 114 -7.79 -20.34 10.09
C ILE A 114 -8.20 -21.49 10.99
N ASP A 115 -8.63 -22.59 10.39
CA ASP A 115 -9.10 -23.76 11.12
C ASP A 115 -7.96 -24.46 11.86
N VAL A 116 -8.23 -24.79 13.13
CA VAL A 116 -7.37 -25.61 13.97
C VAL A 116 -8.07 -26.94 14.24
N ASN A 117 -7.53 -28.02 13.70
CA ASN A 117 -8.10 -29.36 13.83
C ASN A 117 -7.25 -30.23 14.76
N ASN A 118 -7.72 -30.48 15.98
CA ASN A 118 -6.99 -31.26 17.00
C ASN A 118 -5.55 -30.77 17.21
N GLY A 119 -5.35 -29.44 17.31
CA GLY A 119 -4.05 -28.83 17.48
C GLY A 119 -3.17 -28.78 16.23
N ASN A 120 -3.70 -29.16 15.07
CA ASN A 120 -3.01 -29.10 13.79
C ASN A 120 -3.62 -28.01 12.90
N VAL A 121 -2.76 -27.29 12.23
CA VAL A 121 -3.09 -26.21 11.29
C VAL A 121 -2.53 -26.55 9.92
N ASN A 122 -3.31 -26.30 8.88
CA ASN A 122 -2.84 -26.30 7.50
C ASN A 122 -3.19 -24.96 6.87
N VAL A 123 -2.17 -24.17 6.50
CA VAL A 123 -2.36 -22.91 5.78
C VAL A 123 -1.99 -23.07 4.32
N HIS A 124 -2.89 -22.65 3.44
CA HIS A 124 -2.64 -22.60 2.00
C HIS A 124 -2.11 -21.23 1.62
N MET A 125 -0.82 -21.17 1.31
CA MET A 125 -0.11 -19.92 0.97
C MET A 125 -0.16 -19.69 -0.53
N GLN A 126 -0.57 -18.49 -0.94
CA GLN A 126 -0.47 -18.04 -2.32
C GLN A 126 0.99 -17.76 -2.71
N PRO A 127 1.32 -17.67 -4.00
CA PRO A 127 2.64 -17.21 -4.43
C PRO A 127 2.96 -15.83 -3.84
N PHE A 128 4.22 -15.64 -3.43
CA PHE A 128 4.73 -14.37 -2.89
C PHE A 128 3.84 -13.75 -1.80
N SER A 129 3.37 -14.58 -0.87
CA SER A 129 2.43 -14.17 0.17
C SER A 129 2.98 -14.33 1.58
N SER A 130 2.32 -13.67 2.52
CA SER A 130 2.59 -13.78 3.94
C SER A 130 1.30 -13.83 4.75
N MET A 131 1.35 -14.49 5.91
CA MET A 131 0.28 -14.49 6.91
C MET A 131 0.87 -14.19 8.29
N ILE A 132 0.11 -13.49 9.11
CA ILE A 132 0.41 -13.28 10.53
C ILE A 132 -0.78 -13.81 11.32
N LEU A 133 -0.57 -14.95 11.99
CA LEU A 133 -1.62 -15.70 12.65
C LEU A 133 -1.55 -15.46 14.16
N VAL A 134 -2.68 -15.12 14.73
CA VAL A 134 -2.86 -14.93 16.18
C VAL A 134 -4.07 -15.72 16.65
N ALA A 135 -4.21 -15.92 17.98
CA ALA A 135 -5.42 -16.49 18.52
C ALA A 135 -6.64 -15.60 18.23
N ASP A 136 -7.77 -16.18 17.91
CA ASP A 136 -8.99 -15.46 17.52
C ASP A 136 -9.52 -14.56 18.67
N ASP A 137 -9.39 -14.99 19.90
CA ASP A 137 -9.81 -14.26 21.10
C ASP A 137 -8.94 -13.03 21.43
N ILE A 138 -7.75 -12.94 20.87
CA ILE A 138 -6.83 -11.79 21.07
C ILE A 138 -6.73 -10.91 19.82
N VAL A 139 -7.60 -11.12 18.84
CA VAL A 139 -7.68 -10.18 17.73
C VAL A 139 -7.99 -8.82 18.32
N ASN A 140 -6.94 -8.07 18.59
CA ASN A 140 -7.10 -6.65 18.74
C ASN A 140 -7.65 -6.19 17.41
N HIS A 141 -8.93 -5.88 17.35
CA HIS A 141 -9.49 -5.08 16.30
C HIS A 141 -8.72 -3.75 16.34
N ALA A 142 -7.47 -3.82 15.92
CA ALA A 142 -6.68 -2.66 15.58
C ALA A 142 -7.39 -2.09 14.36
N ASP A 143 -8.48 -1.49 14.71
CA ASP A 143 -9.36 -0.60 13.99
C ASP A 143 -9.54 -0.90 12.50
N ALA A 144 -10.81 -1.05 12.18
CA ALA A 144 -11.30 -0.63 10.89
C ALA A 144 -10.41 0.52 10.39
N PRO A 145 -10.02 0.53 9.12
CA PRO A 145 -9.03 1.44 8.62
C PRO A 145 -9.39 2.86 9.08
N GLU A 146 -8.68 3.38 10.09
CA GLU A 146 -8.50 4.81 10.09
C GLU A 146 -8.00 5.08 8.69
N THR A 147 -8.86 5.60 7.89
CA THR A 147 -8.46 6.30 6.69
C THR A 147 -7.31 7.17 7.15
N VAL A 148 -6.05 6.72 6.87
CA VAL A 148 -5.00 7.70 6.71
C VAL A 148 -5.71 8.76 5.90
N PRO A 149 -5.81 10.00 6.33
CA PRO A 149 -6.36 10.99 5.46
C PRO A 149 -5.49 10.99 4.23
N VAL A 150 -5.79 10.10 3.29
CA VAL A 150 -5.67 10.43 1.90
C VAL A 150 -6.69 11.55 1.82
N THR A 151 -6.24 12.76 2.04
CA THR A 151 -6.93 13.95 1.63
C THR A 151 -6.90 13.95 0.10
N ALA A 152 -7.57 12.98 -0.44
CA ALA A 152 -8.20 12.94 -1.74
C ALA A 152 -9.25 11.83 -1.61
N GLU A 153 -10.50 12.20 -1.45
CA GLU A 153 -11.60 11.45 -2.04
C GLU A 153 -11.10 10.97 -3.40
N PRO A 154 -11.51 9.77 -3.91
CA PRO A 154 -11.22 9.41 -5.29
C PRO A 154 -11.72 10.60 -6.11
N GLU A 155 -10.80 11.44 -6.53
CA GLU A 155 -11.15 12.66 -7.25
C GLU A 155 -11.95 12.18 -8.44
N LYS A 156 -13.17 12.70 -8.57
CA LYS A 156 -14.02 12.45 -9.74
C LYS A 156 -13.13 12.54 -10.97
N PRO A 157 -13.10 11.51 -11.82
CA PRO A 157 -12.31 11.56 -13.04
C PRO A 157 -12.66 12.83 -13.80
N VAL A 158 -11.66 13.51 -14.33
CA VAL A 158 -11.87 14.71 -15.13
C VAL A 158 -12.63 14.32 -16.38
N GLU A 159 -13.80 14.92 -16.57
CA GLU A 159 -14.70 14.66 -17.72
C GLU A 159 -14.94 15.92 -18.54
N ALA A 160 -15.27 15.74 -19.80
CA ALA A 160 -15.68 16.87 -20.65
C ALA A 160 -16.95 17.53 -20.06
N GLY A 161 -16.91 18.85 -19.91
CA GLY A 161 -17.97 19.64 -19.29
C GLY A 161 -17.68 20.05 -17.85
N ASP A 162 -16.75 19.41 -17.17
CA ASP A 162 -16.36 19.79 -15.81
C ASP A 162 -15.82 21.24 -15.77
N ARG A 163 -16.09 21.93 -14.67
CA ARG A 163 -15.65 23.32 -14.46
C ARG A 163 -14.90 23.40 -13.15
N TYR A 164 -13.72 24.03 -13.17
CA TYR A 164 -12.84 24.15 -12.01
C TYR A 164 -12.54 25.62 -11.74
N GLN A 165 -12.82 26.08 -10.52
CA GLN A 165 -12.43 27.41 -10.09
C GLN A 165 -10.97 27.40 -9.61
N GLN A 166 -10.17 28.35 -10.08
CA GLN A 166 -8.78 28.54 -9.72
C GLN A 166 -8.63 29.50 -8.52
N GLU A 167 -7.46 29.54 -7.92
CA GLU A 167 -7.18 30.42 -6.77
C GLU A 167 -7.31 31.92 -7.11
N ASP A 168 -7.06 32.27 -8.35
CA ASP A 168 -7.19 33.64 -8.86
C ASP A 168 -8.64 34.03 -9.22
N GLY A 169 -9.59 33.10 -9.00
CA GLY A 169 -11.00 33.27 -9.31
C GLY A 169 -11.37 32.97 -10.76
N SER A 170 -10.41 32.64 -11.64
CA SER A 170 -10.71 32.21 -13.02
C SER A 170 -11.40 30.83 -13.02
N VAL A 171 -12.19 30.57 -14.06
CA VAL A 171 -12.90 29.28 -14.23
C VAL A 171 -12.40 28.61 -15.49
N TRP A 172 -11.94 27.38 -15.33
CA TRP A 172 -11.52 26.50 -16.40
C TRP A 172 -12.59 25.46 -16.70
N LYS A 173 -13.09 25.44 -17.91
CA LYS A 173 -14.05 24.43 -18.38
C LYS A 173 -13.34 23.40 -19.22
N VAL A 174 -13.46 22.13 -18.86
CA VAL A 174 -12.93 21.03 -19.68
C VAL A 174 -13.76 20.90 -20.95
N VAL A 175 -13.10 21.03 -22.09
CA VAL A 175 -13.75 20.92 -23.41
C VAL A 175 -13.74 19.47 -23.90
N SER A 176 -12.58 18.82 -23.79
CA SER A 176 -12.40 17.42 -24.17
C SER A 176 -11.13 16.81 -23.59
N LEU A 177 -11.03 15.50 -23.65
CA LEU A 177 -9.80 14.75 -23.42
C LEU A 177 -9.22 14.31 -24.77
N ALA A 178 -7.90 14.26 -24.89
CA ALA A 178 -7.19 13.85 -26.10
C ALA A 178 -5.93 13.06 -25.71
N SER A 179 -5.34 12.37 -26.69
CA SER A 179 -4.03 11.75 -26.53
C SER A 179 -3.01 12.41 -27.43
N HIS A 180 -1.80 12.65 -26.92
CA HIS A 180 -0.70 13.15 -27.73
C HIS A 180 -0.24 12.06 -28.70
N VAL A 181 -0.11 12.41 -30.00
CA VAL A 181 0.11 11.42 -31.07
C VAL A 181 1.42 10.66 -30.91
N GLU A 182 2.47 11.34 -30.48
CA GLU A 182 3.81 10.74 -30.38
C GLU A 182 4.06 10.07 -29.03
N THR A 183 3.69 10.73 -27.92
CA THR A 183 3.99 10.27 -26.56
C THR A 183 2.90 9.39 -25.96
N GLN A 184 1.72 9.30 -26.59
CA GLN A 184 0.51 8.63 -26.07
C GLN A 184 0.03 9.19 -24.72
N GLU A 185 0.53 10.35 -24.32
CA GLU A 185 0.16 11.01 -23.08
C GLU A 185 -1.27 11.55 -23.13
N GLU A 186 -2.06 11.35 -22.07
CA GLU A 186 -3.40 11.91 -21.97
C GLU A 186 -3.33 13.43 -21.73
N LEU A 187 -4.06 14.18 -22.57
CA LEU A 187 -4.17 15.63 -22.50
C LEU A 187 -5.58 16.05 -22.09
N VAL A 188 -5.67 17.12 -21.31
CA VAL A 188 -6.92 17.83 -21.02
C VAL A 188 -6.94 19.10 -21.87
N ILE A 189 -7.97 19.23 -22.70
CA ILE A 189 -8.27 20.44 -23.45
C ILE A 189 -9.30 21.23 -22.64
N TYR A 190 -8.93 22.45 -22.21
CA TYR A 190 -9.78 23.28 -21.38
C TYR A 190 -9.84 24.70 -21.90
N GLN A 191 -10.94 25.37 -21.60
CA GLN A 191 -11.17 26.75 -21.92
C GLN A 191 -11.21 27.60 -20.66
N ASP A 192 -10.45 28.67 -20.65
CA ASP A 192 -10.59 29.73 -19.64
C ASP A 192 -11.82 30.57 -19.99
N GLU A 193 -12.86 30.52 -19.14
CA GLU A 193 -14.14 31.18 -19.43
C GLU A 193 -14.02 32.73 -19.44
N ALA A 194 -13.05 33.31 -18.73
CA ALA A 194 -12.87 34.76 -18.69
C ALA A 194 -12.22 35.29 -19.97
N SER A 195 -11.20 34.60 -20.48
CA SER A 195 -10.48 35.04 -21.69
C SER A 195 -11.02 34.38 -22.97
N GLY A 196 -11.79 33.32 -22.85
CA GLY A 196 -12.29 32.51 -23.99
C GLY A 196 -11.19 31.66 -24.66
N LYS A 197 -9.94 31.72 -24.18
CA LYS A 197 -8.83 30.98 -24.77
C LYS A 197 -8.91 29.50 -24.44
N VAL A 198 -8.55 28.66 -25.42
CA VAL A 198 -8.49 27.21 -25.27
C VAL A 198 -7.02 26.77 -25.15
N TRP A 199 -6.76 25.91 -24.21
CA TRP A 199 -5.44 25.39 -23.89
C TRP A 199 -5.46 23.87 -23.85
N ALA A 200 -4.30 23.25 -24.03
CA ALA A 200 -4.08 21.83 -23.82
C ALA A 200 -2.92 21.65 -22.86
N MET A 201 -3.05 20.75 -21.90
CA MET A 201 -1.95 20.35 -21.02
C MET A 201 -2.05 18.88 -20.66
N PRO A 202 -0.95 18.24 -20.28
CA PRO A 202 -0.96 16.88 -19.73
C PRO A 202 -1.98 16.73 -18.60
N LYS A 203 -2.72 15.62 -18.61
CA LYS A 203 -3.77 15.35 -17.62
C LYS A 203 -3.22 15.33 -16.21
N SER A 204 -2.00 14.81 -16.02
CA SER A 204 -1.29 14.82 -14.75
C SER A 204 -1.12 16.26 -14.23
N ILE A 205 -0.63 17.16 -15.06
CA ILE A 205 -0.43 18.59 -14.72
C ILE A 205 -1.77 19.31 -14.49
N PHE A 206 -2.80 18.95 -15.26
CA PHE A 206 -4.14 19.53 -15.08
C PHE A 206 -4.72 19.13 -13.71
N ILE A 207 -4.60 17.87 -13.32
CA ILE A 207 -5.06 17.37 -12.03
C ILE A 207 -4.37 18.10 -10.88
N ASP A 208 -3.07 18.39 -11.00
CA ASP A 208 -2.32 19.13 -9.99
C ASP A 208 -2.75 20.60 -9.87
N ARG A 209 -3.18 21.20 -10.96
CA ARG A 209 -3.55 22.61 -11.03
C ARG A 209 -5.04 22.89 -10.84
N LYS A 210 -5.91 21.88 -11.08
CA LYS A 210 -7.34 22.05 -10.78
C LYS A 210 -7.54 22.27 -9.28
N LYS A 211 -8.41 23.21 -8.93
CA LYS A 211 -8.70 23.50 -7.52
C LYS A 211 -10.08 22.98 -7.14
N THR A 212 -11.11 23.76 -7.23
CA THR A 212 -12.45 23.39 -6.79
C THR A 212 -13.35 23.08 -7.98
N LEU A 213 -13.94 21.89 -8.00
CA LEU A 213 -14.96 21.50 -8.97
C LEU A 213 -16.25 22.30 -8.66
N LEU A 214 -16.85 22.90 -9.67
CA LEU A 214 -18.08 23.71 -9.59
C LEU A 214 -19.34 22.91 -9.92
#